data_02eb3670846d56d6d572fff6095607b0
#
_entry.id   02eb3670846d56d6d572fff6095607b0
#
_cell.length_a   1.000
_cell.length_b   1.000
_cell.length_c   1.000
_cell.angle_alpha   90.00
_cell.angle_beta   90.00
_cell.angle_gamma   90.00
#
_symmetry.space_group_name_H-M   'P 1'
#
loop_
_entity.id
_entity.type
_entity.pdbx_description
1 polymer ?
#
loop_
_entity_poly.entity_id
_entity_poly.type
_entity_poly.pdbx_seq_one_letter_code
_entity_poly.pdbx_strand_id
1 'polypeptide(L)'
;MAGSDPTVLDQAAQWLKDGRQVALATVIETWGSAPQPVGSQLVIDADGNFIGSVSGGCVEGAVVTEAIDIISSGKPKTLAFGVADETAWKVGLACGGKIRVYVEPLGA
;
A
#
# COMPACT_ATOMS: atom_id res chain seq x y z
N MET A 1 -7.76 -8.87 15.36
CA MET A 1 -8.04 -9.05 13.99
C MET A 1 -6.99 -8.41 13.11
N ALA A 2 -6.30 -9.23 12.39
CA ALA A 2 -5.34 -8.74 11.41
C ALA A 2 -6.14 -8.10 10.27
N GLY A 3 -5.59 -7.18 9.59
CA GLY A 3 -6.20 -6.63 8.42
C GLY A 3 -6.56 -5.17 8.57
N SER A 4 -7.80 -4.83 8.38
CA SER A 4 -8.21 -3.44 8.32
C SER A 4 -8.02 -2.72 9.65
N ASP A 5 -7.34 -1.60 9.59
CA ASP A 5 -7.23 -0.67 10.70
C ASP A 5 -8.36 0.35 10.50
N PRO A 6 -9.29 0.48 11.47
CA PRO A 6 -10.37 1.46 11.35
C PRO A 6 -9.87 2.88 11.08
N THR A 7 -8.70 3.23 11.61
CA THR A 7 -8.11 4.55 11.39
C THR A 7 -7.79 4.77 9.90
N VAL A 8 -7.31 3.73 9.22
CA VAL A 8 -6.99 3.81 7.79
C VAL A 8 -8.25 4.07 6.98
N LEU A 9 -9.31 3.29 7.24
CA LEU A 9 -10.57 3.44 6.51
C LEU A 9 -11.26 4.76 6.84
N ASP A 10 -11.20 5.19 8.09
CA ASP A 10 -11.75 6.48 8.51
C ASP A 10 -11.05 7.62 7.79
N GLN A 11 -9.72 7.54 7.68
CA GLN A 11 -8.95 8.58 6.98
C GLN A 11 -9.27 8.57 5.49
N ALA A 12 -9.43 7.40 4.89
CA ALA A 12 -9.81 7.30 3.47
C ALA A 12 -11.15 7.97 3.24
N ALA A 13 -12.13 7.69 4.09
CA ALA A 13 -13.46 8.28 3.99
C ALA A 13 -13.39 9.80 4.16
N GLN A 14 -12.59 10.28 5.11
CA GLN A 14 -12.46 11.71 5.35
C GLN A 14 -11.83 12.43 4.15
N TRP A 15 -10.77 11.87 3.59
CA TRP A 15 -10.12 12.46 2.43
C TRP A 15 -11.05 12.48 1.20
N LEU A 16 -11.83 11.42 1.00
CA LEU A 16 -12.81 11.39 -0.09
C LEU A 16 -13.88 12.46 0.13
N LYS A 17 -14.33 12.63 1.35
CA LYS A 17 -15.32 13.65 1.69
C LYS A 17 -14.77 15.05 1.44
N ASP A 18 -13.47 15.24 1.64
CA ASP A 18 -12.81 16.53 1.40
C ASP A 18 -12.52 16.78 -0.10
N GLY A 19 -12.93 15.85 -0.95
CA GLY A 19 -12.70 15.98 -2.40
C GLY A 19 -11.32 15.56 -2.85
N ARG A 20 -10.55 14.89 -2.00
CA ARG A 20 -9.22 14.41 -2.36
C ARG A 20 -9.30 13.10 -3.13
N GLN A 21 -8.36 12.91 -4.02
CA GLN A 21 -8.18 11.62 -4.68
C GLN A 21 -7.29 10.76 -3.79
N VAL A 22 -7.70 9.51 -3.60
CA VAL A 22 -6.95 8.59 -2.73
C VAL A 22 -6.82 7.23 -3.40
N ALA A 23 -5.83 6.47 -2.93
CA ALA A 23 -5.66 5.07 -3.30
C ALA A 23 -5.59 4.25 -2.02
N LEU A 24 -6.04 3.00 -2.11
CA LEU A 24 -5.97 2.07 -0.99
C LEU A 24 -5.08 0.90 -1.40
N ALA A 25 -4.05 0.63 -0.60
CA ALA A 25 -3.16 -0.49 -0.78
C ALA A 25 -3.50 -1.55 0.26
N THR A 26 -3.67 -2.79 -0.18
CA THR A 26 -4.03 -3.91 0.70
C THR A 26 -3.07 -5.07 0.46
N VAL A 27 -2.51 -5.61 1.53
CA VAL A 27 -1.68 -6.82 1.44
C VAL A 27 -2.58 -8.00 1.13
N ILE A 28 -2.34 -8.65 -0.01
CA ILE A 28 -3.15 -9.79 -0.44
C ILE A 28 -2.41 -11.12 -0.31
N GLU A 29 -1.08 -11.11 -0.26
CA GLU A 29 -0.28 -12.31 -0.04
C GLU A 29 0.98 -11.96 0.72
N THR A 30 1.43 -12.89 1.57
CA THR A 30 2.69 -12.75 2.29
C THR A 30 3.41 -14.09 2.31
N TRP A 31 4.75 -14.05 2.32
CA TRP A 31 5.60 -15.23 2.47
C TRP A 31 6.76 -14.91 3.40
N GLY A 32 7.18 -15.89 4.16
CA GLY A 32 8.36 -15.75 5.00
C GLY A 32 8.15 -14.75 6.14
N SER A 33 9.11 -13.88 6.32
CA SER A 33 9.15 -12.95 7.45
C SER A 33 8.47 -11.62 7.21
N ALA A 34 7.49 -11.57 6.31
CA ALA A 34 6.77 -10.32 6.04
C ALA A 34 6.21 -9.76 7.35
N PRO A 35 6.45 -8.48 7.66
CA PRO A 35 6.10 -7.93 8.98
C PRO A 35 4.63 -7.62 9.18
N GLN A 36 3.85 -7.51 8.11
CA GLN A 36 2.42 -7.25 8.21
C GLN A 36 1.62 -8.39 7.60
N PRO A 37 0.50 -8.76 8.22
CA PRO A 37 -0.32 -9.87 7.72
C PRO A 37 -1.17 -9.46 6.52
N VAL A 38 -1.69 -10.47 5.82
CA VAL A 38 -2.68 -10.29 4.77
C VAL A 38 -3.85 -9.49 5.33
N GLY A 39 -4.33 -8.53 4.56
CA GLY A 39 -5.41 -7.63 4.96
C GLY A 39 -4.93 -6.31 5.54
N SER A 40 -3.63 -6.17 5.80
CA SER A 40 -3.08 -4.89 6.26
C SER A 40 -3.26 -3.85 5.17
N GLN A 41 -3.55 -2.61 5.56
CA GLN A 41 -3.92 -1.57 4.60
C GLN A 41 -3.15 -0.27 4.83
N LEU A 42 -3.00 0.46 3.72
CA LEU A 42 -2.35 1.75 3.67
C LEU A 42 -3.17 2.63 2.74
N VAL A 43 -3.61 3.80 3.20
CA VAL A 43 -4.30 4.76 2.36
C VAL A 43 -3.35 5.89 1.99
N ILE A 44 -3.39 6.31 0.74
CA ILE A 44 -2.47 7.32 0.19
C ILE A 44 -3.29 8.37 -0.55
N ASP A 45 -2.97 9.66 -0.38
CA ASP A 45 -3.58 10.71 -1.18
C ASP A 45 -2.68 11.11 -2.36
N ALA A 46 -3.18 12.00 -3.21
CA ALA A 46 -2.46 12.42 -4.40
C ALA A 46 -1.20 13.25 -4.10
N ASP A 47 -1.09 13.77 -2.90
CA ASP A 47 0.07 14.56 -2.47
C ASP A 47 1.16 13.69 -1.82
N GLY A 48 0.90 12.39 -1.68
CA GLY A 48 1.86 11.47 -1.08
C GLY A 48 1.71 11.31 0.42
N ASN A 49 0.69 11.88 1.03
CA ASN A 49 0.40 11.63 2.44
C ASN A 49 -0.20 10.23 2.59
N PHE A 50 0.17 9.53 3.64
CA PHE A 50 -0.34 8.19 3.84
C PHE A 50 -0.53 7.86 5.32
N ILE A 51 -1.45 6.92 5.57
CA ILE A 51 -1.77 6.41 6.91
C ILE A 51 -1.87 4.89 6.82
N GLY A 52 -1.29 4.20 7.77
CA GLY A 52 -1.31 2.75 7.82
C GLY A 52 0.03 2.14 7.47
N SER A 53 0.04 0.84 7.21
CA SER A 53 1.26 0.13 6.86
C SER A 53 0.95 -1.17 6.13
N VAL A 54 1.80 -1.53 5.18
CA VAL A 54 1.74 -2.83 4.49
C VAL A 54 3.01 -3.64 4.69
N SER A 55 4.06 -3.03 5.24
CA SER A 55 5.35 -3.70 5.36
C SER A 55 6.13 -3.29 6.61
N GLY A 56 5.51 -2.51 7.50
CA GLY A 56 6.22 -2.04 8.69
C GLY A 56 7.32 -1.04 8.40
N GLY A 57 7.23 -0.33 7.29
CA GLY A 57 8.21 0.68 6.90
C GLY A 57 9.17 0.28 5.80
N CYS A 58 9.11 -0.97 5.34
CA CYS A 58 10.07 -1.45 4.33
C CYS A 58 9.81 -0.92 2.94
N VAL A 59 8.55 -0.92 2.48
CA VAL A 59 8.23 -0.56 1.10
C VAL A 59 7.15 0.52 0.97
N GLU A 60 6.76 1.16 2.04
CA GLU A 60 5.72 2.18 1.99
C GLU A 60 6.04 3.29 0.99
N GLY A 61 7.28 3.73 0.94
CA GLY A 61 7.69 4.75 -0.02
C GLY A 61 7.47 4.34 -1.46
N ALA A 62 7.79 3.08 -1.79
CA ALA A 62 7.59 2.57 -3.13
C ALA A 62 6.09 2.44 -3.46
N VAL A 63 5.30 2.00 -2.48
CA VAL A 63 3.84 1.90 -2.65
C VAL A 63 3.23 3.28 -2.86
N VAL A 64 3.67 4.28 -2.10
CA VAL A 64 3.17 5.66 -2.26
C VAL A 64 3.46 6.18 -3.67
N THR A 65 4.65 5.96 -4.18
CA THR A 65 5.02 6.39 -5.53
C THR A 65 4.10 5.76 -6.58
N GLU A 66 3.87 4.45 -6.48
CA GLU A 66 2.99 3.75 -7.42
C GLU A 66 1.54 4.20 -7.24
N ALA A 67 1.12 4.46 -6.00
CA ALA A 67 -0.24 4.88 -5.72
C ALA A 67 -0.57 6.23 -6.36
N ILE A 68 0.38 7.14 -6.40
CA ILE A 68 0.18 8.43 -7.06
C ILE A 68 -0.09 8.23 -8.54
N ASP A 69 0.66 7.33 -9.20
CA ASP A 69 0.43 6.99 -10.60
C ASP A 69 -0.92 6.32 -10.80
N ILE A 70 -1.30 5.46 -9.88
CA ILE A 70 -2.59 4.75 -9.93
C ILE A 70 -3.76 5.74 -9.81
N ILE A 71 -3.64 6.71 -8.93
CA ILE A 71 -4.63 7.77 -8.79
C ILE A 71 -4.77 8.53 -10.09
N SER A 72 -3.66 8.87 -10.71
CA SER A 72 -3.66 9.61 -11.96
C SER A 72 -4.24 8.82 -13.14
N SER A 73 -3.91 7.52 -13.22
CA SER A 73 -4.37 6.68 -14.33
C SER A 73 -5.78 6.14 -14.12
N GLY A 74 -6.23 6.04 -12.88
CA GLY A 74 -7.52 5.46 -12.53
C GLY A 74 -7.58 3.94 -12.65
N LYS A 75 -6.42 3.27 -12.79
CA LYS A 75 -6.35 1.82 -12.96
C LYS A 75 -5.66 1.15 -11.79
N PRO A 76 -6.27 0.14 -11.17
CA PRO A 76 -5.62 -0.58 -10.07
C PRO A 76 -4.43 -1.40 -10.57
N LYS A 77 -3.56 -1.75 -9.64
CA LYS A 77 -2.35 -2.49 -9.95
C LYS A 77 -1.97 -3.38 -8.78
N THR A 78 -1.39 -4.53 -9.06
CA THR A 78 -0.83 -5.39 -8.04
C THR A 78 0.69 -5.22 -8.05
N LEU A 79 1.25 -4.91 -6.88
CA LEU A 79 2.69 -4.72 -6.70
C LEU A 79 3.25 -5.92 -5.93
N ALA A 80 4.40 -6.41 -6.36
CA ALA A 80 5.06 -7.53 -5.70
C ALA A 80 6.45 -7.08 -5.24
N PHE A 81 6.78 -7.38 -3.99
CA PHE A 81 8.08 -7.09 -3.41
C PHE A 81 8.62 -8.38 -2.79
N GLY A 82 9.85 -8.72 -3.07
CA GLY A 82 10.42 -9.94 -2.51
C GLY A 82 11.92 -9.98 -2.64
N VAL A 83 12.57 -10.70 -1.74
CA VAL A 83 14.02 -10.71 -1.64
C VAL A 83 14.73 -11.33 -2.85
N ALA A 84 14.05 -12.19 -3.57
CA ALA A 84 14.61 -12.83 -4.75
C ALA A 84 14.37 -12.03 -6.03
N ASP A 85 13.65 -10.93 -5.93
CA ASP A 85 13.25 -10.13 -7.06
C ASP A 85 14.19 -8.93 -7.19
N GLU A 86 14.60 -8.62 -8.41
CA GLU A 86 15.45 -7.47 -8.66
C GLU A 86 14.81 -6.17 -8.19
N THR A 87 13.52 -6.04 -8.37
CA THR A 87 12.77 -4.88 -7.92
C THR A 87 12.81 -4.75 -6.40
N ALA A 88 12.63 -5.86 -5.70
CA ALA A 88 12.69 -5.86 -4.24
C ALA A 88 14.07 -5.47 -3.74
N TRP A 89 15.10 -5.93 -4.45
CA TRP A 89 16.46 -5.58 -4.10
C TRP A 89 16.67 -4.06 -4.22
N LYS A 90 16.13 -3.46 -5.28
CA LYS A 90 16.24 -2.02 -5.50
C LYS A 90 15.51 -1.20 -4.44
N VAL A 91 14.37 -1.66 -3.99
CA VAL A 91 13.60 -0.94 -2.96
C VAL A 91 14.11 -1.25 -1.55
N GLY A 92 15.05 -2.18 -1.43
CA GLY A 92 15.66 -2.46 -0.14
C GLY A 92 14.72 -3.09 0.85
N LEU A 93 14.08 -4.20 0.48
CA LEU A 93 13.18 -4.93 1.37
C LEU A 93 14.00 -5.63 2.47
N ALA A 94 14.47 -4.85 3.41
CA ALA A 94 15.35 -5.32 4.47
C ALA A 94 14.66 -6.22 5.49
N CYS A 95 13.34 -6.22 5.50
CA CYS A 95 12.57 -7.05 6.44
C CYS A 95 12.59 -8.53 6.07
N GLY A 96 13.02 -8.87 4.88
CA GLY A 96 12.97 -10.24 4.38
C GLY A 96 11.57 -10.61 3.93
N GLY A 97 11.40 -11.83 3.46
CA GLY A 97 10.10 -12.32 3.02
C GLY A 97 9.64 -11.70 1.71
N LYS A 98 8.39 -11.94 1.40
CA LYS A 98 7.75 -11.41 0.19
C LYS A 98 6.37 -10.89 0.55
N ILE A 99 5.92 -9.85 -0.16
CA ILE A 99 4.54 -9.40 -0.06
C ILE A 99 4.01 -9.07 -1.45
N ARG A 100 2.70 -9.20 -1.59
CA ARG A 100 1.99 -8.73 -2.76
C ARG A 100 0.90 -7.78 -2.28
N VAL A 101 0.85 -6.61 -2.89
CA VAL A 101 -0.03 -5.52 -2.46
C VAL A 101 -0.90 -5.12 -3.63
N TYR A 102 -2.21 -5.10 -3.40
CA TYR A 102 -3.16 -4.61 -4.40
C TYR A 102 -3.44 -3.15 -4.12
N VAL A 103 -3.19 -2.28 -5.10
CA VAL A 103 -3.40 -0.84 -4.95
C VAL A 103 -4.49 -0.41 -5.90
N GLU A 104 -5.51 0.26 -5.37
CA GLU A 104 -6.67 0.66 -6.15
C GLU A 104 -7.01 2.13 -5.88
N PRO A 105 -7.46 2.87 -6.92
CA PRO A 105 -7.94 4.23 -6.71
C PRO A 105 -9.33 4.19 -6.10
N LEU A 106 -9.61 5.13 -5.21
CA LEU A 106 -10.92 5.26 -4.58
C LEU A 106 -11.57 6.57 -4.99
N GLY A 107 -12.90 6.58 -5.01
CA GLY A 107 -13.64 7.80 -5.21
C GLY A 107 -13.48 8.44 -6.58
N ALA A 108 -13.32 7.63 -7.58
CA ALA A 108 -13.14 8.13 -8.95
C ALA A 108 -14.34 8.91 -9.44
#